data_72e7c8b2152190df938abf366a9253bf
#
_entry.id   72e7c8b2152190df938abf366a9253bf
#
_cell.length_a   1.000
_cell.length_b   1.000
_cell.length_c   1.000
_cell.angle_alpha   90.00
_cell.angle_beta   90.00
_cell.angle_gamma   90.00
#
_symmetry.space_group_name_H-M   'P 1'
#
loop_
_entity.id
_entity.type
_entity.pdbx_description
1 polymer ?
#
loop_
_entity_poly.entity_id
_entity_poly.type
_entity_poly.pdbx_seq_one_letter_code
_entity_poly.pdbx_strand_id
1 'polypeptide(L)'
;LGTDYVMQQNGESVTAQKLNGRVETRTKTDRRGEKVKETKFVADNLWSAKISSDFGRIFLQAGNRLYTGGKNKLGAFDVATLRGGQSKTAWSAPIKDKPWTMLAADNRLFVVTEESRLYCFGANKIDPKHHAPTKTPLPSPDNKVAARVAPLLNHLQTQEGHALVLGADAESL
;
A
#
# COMPACT_ATOMS: atom_id res chain seq x y z
N LEU A 1 -3.53 16.71 -15.16
CA LEU A 1 -2.88 17.73 -14.34
C LEU A 1 -1.71 17.07 -13.65
N GLY A 2 -0.53 17.17 -14.28
CA GLY A 2 0.70 16.63 -13.72
C GLY A 2 1.04 17.36 -12.42
N THR A 3 1.09 16.63 -11.34
CA THR A 3 1.65 17.13 -10.10
C THR A 3 3.14 16.92 -10.15
N ASP A 4 3.91 17.98 -10.37
CA ASP A 4 5.37 17.94 -10.46
C ASP A 4 6.03 17.85 -9.08
N TYR A 5 5.45 17.06 -8.18
CA TYR A 5 5.99 16.86 -6.85
C TYR A 5 5.79 15.43 -6.33
N VAL A 6 6.66 15.05 -5.43
CA VAL A 6 6.58 13.79 -4.66
C VAL A 6 6.25 14.12 -3.21
N MET A 7 5.44 13.26 -2.58
CA MET A 7 5.20 13.33 -1.14
C MET A 7 6.01 12.27 -0.41
N GLN A 8 6.64 12.69 0.66
CA GLN A 8 7.37 11.84 1.58
C GLN A 8 6.76 11.95 2.97
N GLN A 9 6.62 10.82 3.64
CA GLN A 9 6.18 10.76 5.03
C GLN A 9 7.31 10.25 5.90
N ASN A 10 7.55 10.96 7.01
CA ASN A 10 8.46 10.55 8.07
C ASN A 10 7.74 10.72 9.42
N GLY A 11 7.30 9.60 9.99
CA GLY A 11 6.41 9.61 11.15
C GLY A 11 5.12 10.38 10.86
N GLU A 12 4.83 11.39 11.66
CA GLU A 12 3.67 12.27 11.47
C GLU A 12 3.90 13.39 10.44
N SER A 13 5.14 13.64 10.05
CA SER A 13 5.46 14.70 9.11
C SER A 13 5.26 14.24 7.67
N VAL A 14 4.49 14.99 6.92
CA VAL A 14 4.30 14.83 5.46
C VAL A 14 4.89 16.04 4.77
N THR A 15 5.79 15.80 3.84
CA THR A 15 6.47 16.85 3.07
C THR A 15 6.26 16.61 1.59
N ALA A 16 5.84 17.65 0.87
CA ALA A 16 5.79 17.63 -0.60
C ALA A 16 7.03 18.36 -1.14
N GLN A 17 7.71 17.73 -2.08
CA GLN A 17 8.94 18.22 -2.69
C GLN A 17 8.78 18.27 -4.20
N LYS A 18 9.38 19.27 -4.85
CA LYS A 18 9.42 19.33 -6.31
C LYS A 18 10.21 18.13 -6.85
N LEU A 19 9.73 17.55 -7.96
CA LEU A 19 10.46 16.51 -8.68
C LEU A 19 11.75 17.07 -9.31
N ASN A 20 11.72 18.34 -9.74
CA ASN A 20 12.87 19.05 -10.29
C ASN A 20 13.64 19.70 -9.15
N GLY A 21 14.65 19.02 -8.65
CA GLY A 21 15.58 19.56 -7.67
C GLY A 21 16.86 20.09 -8.33
N ARG A 22 17.73 20.60 -7.52
CA ARG A 22 19.07 21.05 -7.94
C ARG A 22 20.15 20.15 -7.36
N VAL A 23 21.27 20.10 -8.09
CA VAL A 23 22.46 19.41 -7.61
C VAL A 23 23.35 20.42 -6.89
N GLU A 24 23.58 20.19 -5.60
CA GLU A 24 24.51 20.99 -4.80
C GLU A 24 25.81 20.20 -4.58
N THR A 25 26.94 20.84 -4.85
CA THR A 25 28.26 20.28 -4.53
C THR A 25 28.76 20.94 -3.26
N ARG A 26 29.02 20.13 -2.23
CA ARG A 26 29.60 20.58 -0.96
C ARG A 26 30.97 19.96 -0.79
N THR A 27 31.90 20.75 -0.27
CA THR A 27 33.19 20.23 0.14
C THR A 27 33.12 19.76 1.58
N LYS A 28 33.41 18.48 1.81
CA LYS A 28 33.44 17.86 3.12
C LYS A 28 34.86 17.38 3.42
N THR A 29 35.29 17.51 4.63
CA THR A 29 36.56 16.93 5.08
C THR A 29 36.29 15.50 5.50
N ASP A 30 36.99 14.54 4.92
CA ASP A 30 36.92 13.14 5.27
C ASP A 30 37.62 12.82 6.60
N ARG A 31 37.57 11.55 7.04
CA ARG A 31 38.23 11.12 8.28
C ARG A 31 39.76 11.21 8.25
N ARG A 32 40.34 11.40 7.07
CA ARG A 32 41.81 11.55 6.87
C ARG A 32 42.22 12.99 6.76
N GLY A 33 41.27 13.94 6.87
CA GLY A 33 41.53 15.36 6.75
C GLY A 33 41.54 15.90 5.31
N GLU A 34 41.22 15.06 4.31
CA GLU A 34 41.21 15.45 2.92
C GLU A 34 39.89 16.11 2.53
N LYS A 35 39.93 17.10 1.66
CA LYS A 35 38.75 17.79 1.12
C LYS A 35 38.13 16.98 -0.01
N VAL A 36 36.99 16.34 0.23
CA VAL A 36 36.25 15.57 -0.76
C VAL A 36 35.04 16.37 -1.22
N LYS A 37 34.81 16.42 -2.52
CA LYS A 37 33.57 17.00 -3.08
C LYS A 37 32.47 15.97 -3.02
N GLU A 38 31.42 16.26 -2.26
CA GLU A 38 30.19 15.47 -2.20
C GLU A 38 29.10 16.17 -3.01
N THR A 39 28.53 15.47 -3.96
CA THR A 39 27.42 15.96 -4.77
C THR A 39 26.13 15.40 -4.24
N LYS A 40 25.20 16.28 -3.84
CA LYS A 40 23.90 15.91 -3.29
C LYS A 40 22.78 16.52 -4.13
N PHE A 41 21.80 15.70 -4.46
CA PHE A 41 20.53 16.21 -5.00
C PHE A 41 19.70 16.82 -3.87
N VAL A 42 19.24 18.05 -4.07
CA VAL A 42 18.41 18.79 -3.12
C VAL A 42 17.08 19.10 -3.80
N ALA A 43 16.02 18.52 -3.29
CA ALA A 43 14.66 18.83 -3.72
C ALA A 43 14.12 20.03 -2.91
N ASP A 44 13.47 20.96 -3.58
CA ASP A 44 12.84 22.10 -2.92
C ASP A 44 11.54 21.65 -2.23
N ASN A 45 11.42 21.95 -0.94
CA ASN A 45 10.20 21.71 -0.20
C ASN A 45 9.12 22.72 -0.65
N LEU A 46 7.97 22.20 -1.06
CA LEU A 46 6.80 23.01 -1.42
C LEU A 46 5.96 23.35 -0.20
N TRP A 47 5.74 22.37 0.65
CA TRP A 47 4.99 22.49 1.88
C TRP A 47 5.26 21.29 2.79
N SER A 48 4.96 21.47 4.08
CA SER A 48 4.99 20.39 5.09
C SER A 48 3.77 20.51 5.98
N ALA A 49 3.24 19.37 6.39
CA ALA A 49 2.12 19.26 7.33
C ALA A 49 2.34 18.10 8.28
N LYS A 50 1.62 18.09 9.41
CA LYS A 50 1.61 16.94 10.33
C LYS A 50 0.28 16.22 10.22
N ILE A 51 0.32 14.90 10.12
CA ILE A 51 -0.84 14.02 10.17
C ILE A 51 -0.67 13.13 11.41
N SER A 52 -1.70 13.06 12.26
CA SER A 52 -1.64 12.21 13.47
C SER A 52 -1.26 10.78 13.11
N SER A 53 -0.42 10.18 13.94
CA SER A 53 0.04 8.78 13.82
C SER A 53 -1.10 7.77 13.77
N ASP A 54 -2.29 8.08 14.32
CA ASP A 54 -3.49 7.24 14.23
C ASP A 54 -3.91 6.94 12.78
N PHE A 55 -3.60 7.87 11.87
CA PHE A 55 -3.92 7.69 10.46
C PHE A 55 -2.85 6.91 9.68
N GLY A 56 -1.78 6.49 10.36
CA GLY A 56 -0.74 5.64 9.82
C GLY A 56 -0.01 6.24 8.62
N ARG A 57 0.07 5.49 7.53
CA ARG A 57 0.81 5.92 6.34
C ARG A 57 -0.09 6.47 5.24
N ILE A 58 0.51 7.27 4.36
CA ILE A 58 -0.09 7.68 3.11
C ILE A 58 -0.07 6.51 2.13
N PHE A 59 -1.19 6.29 1.44
CA PHE A 59 -1.32 5.27 0.41
C PHE A 59 -1.39 5.87 -0.99
N LEU A 60 -2.25 6.86 -1.18
CA LEU A 60 -2.42 7.49 -2.48
C LEU A 60 -2.98 8.91 -2.37
N GLN A 61 -2.79 9.67 -3.43
CA GLN A 61 -3.54 10.90 -3.69
C GLN A 61 -4.47 10.67 -4.87
N ALA A 62 -5.74 11.02 -4.71
CA ALA A 62 -6.71 11.05 -5.80
C ALA A 62 -7.42 12.40 -5.82
N GLY A 63 -7.27 13.12 -6.93
CA GLY A 63 -7.72 14.51 -7.04
C GLY A 63 -7.08 15.39 -5.97
N ASN A 64 -7.92 16.10 -5.21
CA ASN A 64 -7.47 16.97 -4.11
C ASN A 64 -7.44 16.27 -2.75
N ARG A 65 -7.51 14.95 -2.70
CA ARG A 65 -7.52 14.19 -1.44
C ARG A 65 -6.34 13.28 -1.31
N LEU A 66 -5.74 13.30 -0.12
CA LEU A 66 -4.69 12.41 0.32
C LEU A 66 -5.31 11.34 1.23
N TYR A 67 -5.20 10.09 0.85
CA TYR A 67 -5.74 8.96 1.61
C TYR A 67 -4.66 8.29 2.44
N THR A 68 -5.00 8.04 3.69
CA THR A 68 -4.11 7.45 4.70
C THR A 68 -4.79 6.28 5.40
N GLY A 69 -3.98 5.42 5.99
CA GLY A 69 -4.52 4.31 6.76
C GLY A 69 -3.57 3.83 7.84
N GLY A 70 -4.11 3.73 9.04
CA GLY A 70 -3.50 3.16 10.21
C GLY A 70 -4.19 1.88 10.65
N LYS A 71 -3.82 1.37 11.81
CA LYS A 71 -4.49 0.22 12.40
C LYS A 71 -5.94 0.59 12.76
N ASN A 72 -6.88 -0.12 12.15
CA ASN A 72 -8.33 0.04 12.37
C ASN A 72 -8.93 1.40 11.94
N LYS A 73 -8.21 2.22 11.21
CA LYS A 73 -8.70 3.56 10.85
C LYS A 73 -8.18 4.00 9.48
N LEU A 74 -9.08 4.57 8.70
CA LEU A 74 -8.76 5.28 7.45
C LEU A 74 -8.97 6.78 7.63
N GLY A 75 -8.23 7.56 6.86
CA GLY A 75 -8.41 9.00 6.78
C GLY A 75 -8.27 9.53 5.37
N ALA A 76 -8.94 10.66 5.12
CA ALA A 76 -8.70 11.46 3.95
C ALA A 76 -8.50 12.92 4.37
N PHE A 77 -7.49 13.55 3.81
CA PHE A 77 -7.12 14.95 4.06
C PHE A 77 -7.22 15.73 2.76
N ASP A 78 -7.70 16.94 2.84
CA ASP A 78 -7.69 17.85 1.70
C ASP A 78 -6.28 18.41 1.50
N VAL A 79 -5.73 18.24 0.30
CA VAL A 79 -4.35 18.65 -0.03
C VAL A 79 -4.18 20.17 0.08
N ALA A 80 -5.21 20.96 -0.27
CA ALA A 80 -5.14 22.42 -0.16
C ALA A 80 -5.05 22.85 1.31
N THR A 81 -5.80 22.18 2.19
CA THR A 81 -5.76 22.40 3.64
C THR A 81 -4.39 22.03 4.23
N LEU A 82 -3.82 20.90 3.80
CA LEU A 82 -2.47 20.50 4.20
C LEU A 82 -1.40 21.50 3.75
N ARG A 83 -1.51 22.04 2.53
CA ARG A 83 -0.62 23.11 2.03
C ARG A 83 -0.67 24.37 2.88
N GLY A 84 -1.83 24.67 3.46
CA GLY A 84 -2.02 25.76 4.42
C GLY A 84 -1.52 25.45 5.84
N GLY A 85 -0.85 24.30 6.05
CA GLY A 85 -0.33 23.88 7.36
C GLY A 85 -1.39 23.33 8.31
N GLN A 86 -2.61 23.12 7.85
CA GLN A 86 -3.70 22.58 8.66
C GLN A 86 -3.93 21.10 8.35
N SER A 87 -4.08 20.29 9.40
CA SER A 87 -4.27 18.83 9.29
C SER A 87 -5.69 18.42 9.62
N LYS A 88 -6.67 19.16 9.13
CA LYS A 88 -8.08 18.82 9.34
C LYS A 88 -8.45 17.61 8.50
N THR A 89 -8.96 16.57 9.15
CA THR A 89 -9.49 15.38 8.48
C THR A 89 -10.75 15.74 7.71
N ALA A 90 -10.76 15.50 6.41
CA ALA A 90 -11.92 15.70 5.55
C ALA A 90 -12.92 14.55 5.66
N TRP A 91 -12.41 13.33 5.90
CA TRP A 91 -13.19 12.13 6.08
C TRP A 91 -12.40 11.09 6.85
N SER A 92 -13.09 10.26 7.63
CA SER A 92 -12.50 9.09 8.28
C SER A 92 -13.50 7.95 8.38
N ALA A 93 -13.00 6.72 8.38
CA ALA A 93 -13.80 5.52 8.58
C ALA A 93 -13.05 4.49 9.43
N PRO A 94 -13.77 3.72 10.27
CA PRO A 94 -13.20 2.56 10.92
C PRO A 94 -13.10 1.41 9.90
N ILE A 95 -12.05 0.60 10.02
CA ILE A 95 -11.92 -0.68 9.34
C ILE A 95 -11.45 -1.72 10.35
N LYS A 96 -11.57 -2.99 10.03
CA LYS A 96 -10.84 -4.04 10.76
C LYS A 96 -9.48 -4.19 10.10
N ASP A 97 -8.46 -4.36 10.93
CA ASP A 97 -7.08 -4.61 10.52
C ASP A 97 -6.38 -3.41 9.90
N LYS A 98 -5.19 -3.66 9.40
CA LYS A 98 -4.33 -2.65 8.80
C LYS A 98 -4.46 -2.67 7.27
N PRO A 99 -4.58 -1.53 6.60
CA PRO A 99 -4.58 -1.48 5.16
C PRO A 99 -3.25 -2.00 4.58
N TRP A 100 -3.37 -2.86 3.57
CA TRP A 100 -2.24 -3.30 2.74
C TRP A 100 -2.07 -2.39 1.53
N THR A 101 -3.18 -2.14 0.81
CA THR A 101 -3.19 -1.28 -0.38
C THR A 101 -4.52 -0.56 -0.52
N MET A 102 -4.51 0.53 -1.30
CA MET A 102 -5.69 1.32 -1.63
C MET A 102 -5.71 1.67 -3.11
N LEU A 103 -6.91 1.77 -3.66
CA LEU A 103 -7.16 2.24 -5.02
C LEU A 103 -8.38 3.18 -5.01
N ALA A 104 -8.27 4.31 -5.69
CA ALA A 104 -9.40 5.21 -5.93
C ALA A 104 -9.79 5.15 -7.40
N ALA A 105 -11.03 4.74 -7.69
CA ALA A 105 -11.59 4.65 -9.02
C ALA A 105 -13.11 4.86 -8.96
N ASP A 106 -13.72 5.40 -10.00
CA ASP A 106 -15.18 5.56 -10.14
C ASP A 106 -15.86 6.16 -8.91
N ASN A 107 -15.30 7.23 -8.36
CA ASN A 107 -15.75 7.89 -7.13
C ASN A 107 -15.83 6.96 -5.91
N ARG A 108 -15.04 5.90 -5.90
CA ARG A 108 -14.95 4.94 -4.80
C ARG A 108 -13.52 4.78 -4.33
N LEU A 109 -13.38 4.44 -3.06
CA LEU A 109 -12.12 4.04 -2.46
C LEU A 109 -12.20 2.55 -2.14
N PHE A 110 -11.32 1.78 -2.74
CA PHE A 110 -11.13 0.36 -2.45
C PHE A 110 -9.93 0.20 -1.53
N VAL A 111 -10.10 -0.58 -0.48
CA VAL A 111 -9.05 -0.82 0.52
C VAL A 111 -8.94 -2.31 0.76
N VAL A 112 -7.77 -2.87 0.54
CA VAL A 112 -7.44 -4.25 0.90
C VAL A 112 -6.63 -4.22 2.19
N THR A 113 -6.98 -5.08 3.14
CA THR A 113 -6.25 -5.20 4.41
C THR A 113 -5.26 -6.36 4.42
N GLU A 114 -4.34 -6.36 5.39
CA GLU A 114 -3.38 -7.45 5.61
C GLU A 114 -4.07 -8.80 5.86
N GLU A 115 -5.30 -8.79 6.40
CA GLU A 115 -6.15 -9.98 6.63
C GLU A 115 -7.07 -10.32 5.44
N SER A 116 -6.70 -9.86 4.23
CA SER A 116 -7.41 -10.15 2.98
C SER A 116 -8.88 -9.69 2.94
N ARG A 117 -9.26 -8.65 3.69
CA ARG A 117 -10.56 -8.02 3.58
C ARG A 117 -10.53 -6.91 2.54
N LEU A 118 -11.58 -6.87 1.71
CA LEU A 118 -11.80 -5.80 0.75
C LEU A 118 -12.94 -4.91 1.23
N TYR A 119 -12.64 -3.62 1.39
CA TYR A 119 -13.63 -2.58 1.66
C TYR A 119 -13.83 -1.71 0.43
N CYS A 120 -15.09 -1.28 0.21
CA CYS A 120 -15.44 -0.33 -0.82
C CYS A 120 -16.21 0.83 -0.18
N PHE A 121 -15.67 2.03 -0.25
CA PHE A 121 -16.30 3.26 0.26
C PHE A 121 -16.75 4.11 -0.91
N GLY A 122 -17.99 4.58 -0.88
CA GLY A 122 -18.59 5.49 -1.85
C GLY A 122 -18.96 6.84 -1.25
N ALA A 123 -19.50 7.74 -2.07
CA ALA A 123 -19.93 9.07 -1.64
C ALA A 123 -21.15 9.03 -0.71
N ASN A 124 -22.05 8.05 -0.90
CA ASN A 124 -23.27 7.92 -0.13
C ASN A 124 -23.05 6.95 1.03
N LYS A 125 -23.59 7.30 2.20
CA LYS A 125 -23.64 6.36 3.33
C LYS A 125 -24.66 5.26 3.01
N ILE A 126 -24.18 4.03 2.97
CA ILE A 126 -25.02 2.83 2.82
C ILE A 126 -24.73 1.87 3.96
N ASP A 127 -25.67 0.99 4.25
CA ASP A 127 -25.40 -0.10 5.18
C ASP A 127 -24.38 -1.07 4.56
N PRO A 128 -23.36 -1.46 5.33
CA PRO A 128 -22.33 -2.38 4.83
C PRO A 128 -22.96 -3.72 4.42
N LYS A 129 -22.70 -4.14 3.19
CA LYS A 129 -23.00 -5.50 2.73
C LYS A 129 -21.76 -6.36 2.89
N HIS A 130 -21.88 -7.45 3.60
CA HIS A 130 -20.83 -8.43 3.74
C HIS A 130 -20.98 -9.51 2.68
N HIS A 131 -19.97 -9.63 1.82
CA HIS A 131 -19.88 -10.71 0.85
C HIS A 131 -18.86 -11.73 1.37
N ALA A 132 -19.35 -12.83 1.92
CA ALA A 132 -18.46 -13.94 2.25
C ALA A 132 -18.13 -14.72 0.98
N PRO A 133 -16.89 -15.18 0.79
CA PRO A 133 -16.57 -16.06 -0.32
C PRO A 133 -17.40 -17.35 -0.20
N THR A 134 -18.06 -17.72 -1.28
CA THR A 134 -18.73 -19.02 -1.37
C THR A 134 -17.63 -20.07 -1.37
N LYS A 135 -17.55 -20.86 -0.30
CA LYS A 135 -16.67 -22.04 -0.28
C LYS A 135 -17.27 -23.08 -1.20
N THR A 136 -16.86 -23.10 -2.43
CA THR A 136 -17.15 -24.24 -3.32
C THR A 136 -16.25 -25.38 -2.85
N PRO A 137 -16.80 -26.51 -2.40
CA PRO A 137 -15.96 -27.67 -2.09
C PRO A 137 -15.14 -28.03 -3.32
N LEU A 138 -13.86 -28.23 -3.12
CA LEU A 138 -13.02 -28.76 -4.20
C LEU A 138 -13.59 -30.11 -4.60
N PRO A 139 -13.68 -30.42 -5.90
CA PRO A 139 -14.06 -31.75 -6.33
C PRO A 139 -13.14 -32.79 -5.69
N SER A 140 -13.70 -33.90 -5.26
CA SER A 140 -12.89 -35.00 -4.74
C SER A 140 -11.89 -35.42 -5.83
N PRO A 141 -10.60 -35.54 -5.49
CA PRO A 141 -9.62 -35.96 -6.46
C PRO A 141 -9.98 -37.34 -7.01
N ASP A 142 -9.83 -37.54 -8.32
CA ASP A 142 -9.95 -38.88 -8.90
C ASP A 142 -8.95 -39.82 -8.21
N ASN A 143 -9.42 -41.02 -7.87
CA ASN A 143 -8.58 -42.02 -7.21
C ASN A 143 -7.28 -42.33 -8.00
N LYS A 144 -7.31 -42.20 -9.31
CA LYS A 144 -6.12 -42.38 -10.17
C LYS A 144 -5.09 -41.25 -9.94
N VAL A 145 -5.57 -40.01 -9.84
CA VAL A 145 -4.70 -38.86 -9.57
C VAL A 145 -4.13 -38.96 -8.17
N ALA A 146 -4.95 -39.30 -7.16
CA ALA A 146 -4.52 -39.50 -5.79
C ALA A 146 -3.42 -40.56 -5.68
N ALA A 147 -3.57 -41.69 -6.37
CA ALA A 147 -2.58 -42.78 -6.38
C ALA A 147 -1.24 -42.35 -7.02
N ARG A 148 -1.26 -41.46 -8.01
CA ARG A 148 -0.03 -40.94 -8.64
C ARG A 148 0.67 -39.87 -7.80
N VAL A 149 -0.09 -39.06 -7.08
CA VAL A 149 0.43 -37.95 -6.29
C VAL A 149 0.93 -38.41 -4.90
N ALA A 150 0.30 -39.42 -4.31
CA ALA A 150 0.67 -39.91 -2.98
C ALA A 150 2.17 -40.26 -2.81
N PRO A 151 2.83 -40.96 -3.77
CA PRO A 151 4.25 -41.24 -3.66
C PRO A 151 5.12 -39.97 -3.68
N LEU A 152 4.70 -38.95 -4.43
CA LEU A 152 5.42 -37.66 -4.52
C LEU A 152 5.31 -36.89 -3.19
N LEU A 153 4.13 -36.89 -2.58
CA LEU A 153 3.91 -36.24 -1.30
C LEU A 153 4.72 -36.88 -0.16
N ASN A 154 4.95 -38.20 -0.21
CA ASN A 154 5.76 -38.90 0.77
C ASN A 154 7.24 -38.50 0.79
N HIS A 155 7.72 -37.87 -0.29
CA HIS A 155 9.08 -37.34 -0.37
C HIS A 155 9.21 -35.89 0.14
N LEU A 156 8.09 -35.20 0.38
CA LEU A 156 8.09 -33.84 0.89
C LEU A 156 8.31 -33.86 2.42
N GLN A 157 9.22 -33.03 2.88
CA GLN A 157 9.51 -32.86 4.32
C GLN A 157 8.44 -32.02 5.04
N THR A 158 7.54 -31.38 4.28
CA THR A 158 6.45 -30.54 4.79
C THR A 158 5.19 -30.83 4.00
N GLN A 159 4.05 -30.86 4.71
CA GLN A 159 2.73 -31.05 4.11
C GLN A 159 2.01 -29.73 3.82
N GLU A 160 2.59 -28.62 4.22
CA GLU A 160 2.04 -27.28 4.03
C GLU A 160 3.01 -26.42 3.24
N GLY A 161 2.50 -25.63 2.29
CA GLY A 161 3.32 -24.76 1.48
C GLY A 161 2.67 -24.37 0.14
N HIS A 162 3.46 -23.75 -0.72
CA HIS A 162 3.08 -23.42 -2.09
C HIS A 162 3.70 -24.42 -3.04
N ALA A 163 2.89 -24.96 -3.94
CA ALA A 163 3.36 -25.85 -5.01
C ALA A 163 3.22 -25.17 -6.37
N LEU A 164 4.24 -25.27 -7.20
CA LEU A 164 4.19 -24.87 -8.61
C LEU A 164 4.16 -26.14 -9.47
N VAL A 165 3.09 -26.32 -10.23
CA VAL A 165 2.94 -27.42 -11.18
C VAL A 165 3.12 -26.88 -12.58
N LEU A 166 4.08 -27.40 -13.33
CA LEU A 166 4.36 -27.03 -14.72
C LEU A 166 3.97 -28.15 -15.66
N GLY A 167 3.33 -27.80 -16.78
CA GLY A 167 2.99 -28.75 -17.84
C GLY A 167 1.82 -29.67 -17.52
N ALA A 168 0.99 -29.33 -16.52
CA ALA A 168 -0.25 -30.06 -16.27
C ALA A 168 -1.34 -29.53 -17.22
N ASP A 169 -1.85 -30.38 -18.07
CA ASP A 169 -3.06 -30.16 -18.85
C ASP A 169 -4.22 -31.01 -18.31
N ALA A 170 -5.44 -30.72 -18.76
CA ALA A 170 -6.63 -31.43 -18.29
C ALA A 170 -6.65 -32.94 -18.57
N GLU A 171 -5.78 -33.41 -19.48
CA GLU A 171 -5.67 -34.83 -19.85
C GLU A 171 -4.54 -35.53 -19.08
N SER A 172 -3.62 -34.78 -18.49
CA SER A 172 -2.47 -35.31 -17.74
C SER A 172 -2.67 -35.38 -16.22
N LEU A 173 -3.77 -34.86 -15.72
CA LEU A 173 -4.23 -34.95 -14.32
C LEU A 173 -5.37 -35.96 -14.24
#